data_a5a9b4a1a56aaf7a5955610915727fb3
#
_entry.id   a5a9b4a1a56aaf7a5955610915727fb3
#
_cell.length_a   1.000
_cell.length_b   1.000
_cell.length_c   1.000
_cell.angle_alpha   90.00
_cell.angle_beta   90.00
_cell.angle_gamma   90.00
#
_symmetry.space_group_name_H-M   'P 1'
#
loop_
_entity.id
_entity.type
_entity.pdbx_description
1 polymer ?
#
loop_
_entity_poly.entity_id
_entity_poly.type
_entity_poly.pdbx_seq_one_letter_code
_entity_poly.pdbx_strand_id
1 'polypeptide(L)'
;MSILSKEQTDSFWNDGVITVEDAVTPTELTELRKTFTEWVEESRLHEGDYGKTLDGRPRFDLEPGHTSEKPGLRRVQSPEEISKVYENVMRNSKMTDYVAELIGPSIRFHHGKVNSKLPGTATKVKFHQDFLFQPMTNDDLITALLYVDDVTLENGPLEVVPGSHKGPLYPHWHNGVFTGSVDDEIAKKYSKDVIKCVGKAGSACLMHSSLLHGSAPNLSTESRTLYIATYYAEDAIELSQNHLPSKLTHSIIRGEPSGKVRCSKYEMLIPEVPKGTSFFSQQAVSEENNN
;
A
#
# COMPACT_ATOMS: atom_id res chain seq x y z
N MET A 1 18.65 -14.87 -14.45
CA MET A 1 19.68 -14.03 -13.82
C MET A 1 18.97 -13.21 -12.76
N SER A 2 19.59 -13.05 -11.60
CA SER A 2 19.07 -12.17 -10.54
C SER A 2 19.06 -10.72 -11.06
N ILE A 3 17.98 -9.98 -10.81
CA ILE A 3 17.83 -8.56 -11.15
C ILE A 3 18.10 -7.66 -9.93
N LEU A 4 17.99 -8.22 -8.70
CA LEU A 4 18.45 -7.59 -7.48
C LEU A 4 19.90 -7.98 -7.19
N SER A 5 20.68 -7.05 -6.64
CA SER A 5 21.98 -7.41 -6.10
C SER A 5 21.81 -8.25 -4.82
N LYS A 6 22.85 -9.01 -4.47
CA LYS A 6 22.84 -9.75 -3.19
C LYS A 6 22.65 -8.80 -2.00
N GLU A 7 23.26 -7.63 -2.03
CA GLU A 7 23.12 -6.59 -1.01
C GLU A 7 21.69 -6.10 -0.88
N GLN A 8 20.98 -5.85 -1.99
CA GLN A 8 19.58 -5.46 -1.98
C GLN A 8 18.69 -6.55 -1.40
N THR A 9 18.90 -7.81 -1.78
CA THR A 9 18.15 -8.96 -1.24
C THR A 9 18.41 -9.13 0.24
N ASP A 10 19.68 -9.08 0.69
CA ASP A 10 20.06 -9.19 2.09
C ASP A 10 19.47 -8.03 2.91
N SER A 11 19.48 -6.80 2.39
CA SER A 11 18.87 -5.61 3.02
C SER A 11 17.36 -5.79 3.18
N PHE A 12 16.65 -6.24 2.13
CA PHE A 12 15.22 -6.51 2.23
C PHE A 12 14.89 -7.49 3.37
N TRP A 13 15.58 -8.62 3.43
CA TRP A 13 15.31 -9.63 4.45
C TRP A 13 15.82 -9.23 5.84
N ASN A 14 16.76 -8.29 5.93
CA ASN A 14 17.23 -7.76 7.23
C ASN A 14 16.33 -6.65 7.76
N ASP A 15 15.98 -5.69 6.91
CA ASP A 15 15.29 -4.45 7.29
C ASP A 15 13.79 -4.49 7.01
N GLY A 16 13.33 -5.40 6.12
CA GLY A 16 11.93 -5.51 5.71
C GLY A 16 11.52 -4.52 4.62
N VAL A 17 12.48 -3.77 4.06
CA VAL A 17 12.21 -2.74 3.05
C VAL A 17 13.44 -2.46 2.21
N ILE A 18 13.21 -2.22 0.92
CA ILE A 18 14.21 -1.64 -0.01
C ILE A 18 13.52 -0.66 -0.96
N THR A 19 14.25 0.34 -1.44
CA THR A 19 13.82 1.15 -2.58
C THR A 19 14.69 0.79 -3.79
N VAL A 20 14.05 0.47 -4.91
CA VAL A 20 14.68 0.09 -6.17
C VAL A 20 14.35 1.12 -7.24
N GLU A 21 15.34 1.48 -8.05
CA GLU A 21 15.19 2.41 -9.16
C GLU A 21 14.66 1.67 -10.41
N ASP A 22 14.20 2.43 -11.40
CA ASP A 22 13.73 1.91 -12.69
C ASP A 22 12.73 0.75 -12.58
N ALA A 23 11.82 0.85 -11.62
CA ALA A 23 10.77 -0.15 -11.39
C ALA A 23 9.72 -0.18 -12.50
N VAL A 24 9.61 0.90 -13.27
CA VAL A 24 8.82 1.05 -14.49
C VAL A 24 9.64 1.82 -15.53
N THR A 25 9.28 1.66 -16.80
CA THR A 25 9.86 2.44 -17.89
C THR A 25 9.39 3.89 -17.86
N PRO A 26 10.14 4.85 -18.46
CA PRO A 26 9.69 6.24 -18.59
C PRO A 26 8.33 6.37 -19.30
N THR A 27 8.03 5.50 -20.24
CA THR A 27 6.74 5.47 -20.96
C THR A 27 5.62 5.04 -20.00
N GLU A 28 5.77 3.96 -19.24
CA GLU A 28 4.79 3.52 -18.25
C GLU A 28 4.54 4.59 -17.20
N LEU A 29 5.58 5.25 -16.70
CA LEU A 29 5.45 6.35 -15.74
C LEU A 29 4.65 7.52 -16.31
N THR A 30 4.90 7.89 -17.57
CA THR A 30 4.17 8.97 -18.25
C THR A 30 2.69 8.62 -18.40
N GLU A 31 2.37 7.40 -18.79
CA GLU A 31 1.00 6.93 -18.94
C GLU A 31 0.25 6.83 -17.61
N LEU A 32 0.92 6.38 -16.53
CA LEU A 32 0.35 6.36 -15.17
C LEU A 32 -0.04 7.76 -14.71
N ARG A 33 0.86 8.74 -14.89
CA ARG A 33 0.62 10.15 -14.56
C ARG A 33 -0.55 10.74 -15.34
N LYS A 34 -0.55 10.51 -16.66
CA LYS A 34 -1.62 10.95 -17.53
C LYS A 34 -2.98 10.40 -17.07
N THR A 35 -3.07 9.09 -16.85
CA THR A 35 -4.31 8.45 -16.40
C THR A 35 -4.77 9.01 -15.04
N PHE A 36 -3.86 9.21 -14.09
CA PHE A 36 -4.21 9.79 -12.80
C PHE A 36 -4.69 11.24 -12.93
N THR A 37 -4.05 12.04 -13.79
CA THR A 37 -4.49 13.41 -14.09
C THR A 37 -5.89 13.43 -14.71
N GLU A 38 -6.22 12.51 -15.60
CA GLU A 38 -7.56 12.38 -16.18
C GLU A 38 -8.61 12.09 -15.10
N TRP A 39 -8.32 11.24 -14.12
CA TRP A 39 -9.20 10.98 -12.97
C TRP A 39 -9.34 12.19 -12.04
N VAL A 40 -8.28 12.97 -11.84
CA VAL A 40 -8.36 14.24 -11.10
C VAL A 40 -9.29 15.22 -11.81
N GLU A 41 -9.21 15.33 -13.13
CA GLU A 41 -10.11 16.19 -13.91
C GLU A 41 -11.57 15.67 -13.90
N GLU A 42 -11.77 14.36 -14.01
CA GLU A 42 -13.10 13.73 -13.87
C GLU A 42 -13.71 14.03 -12.49
N SER A 43 -12.89 14.01 -11.42
CA SER A 43 -13.37 14.24 -10.06
C SER A 43 -14.06 15.60 -9.86
N ARG A 44 -13.76 16.61 -10.70
CA ARG A 44 -14.40 17.93 -10.69
C ARG A 44 -15.93 17.87 -10.93
N LEU A 45 -16.42 16.77 -11.50
CA LEU A 45 -17.84 16.55 -11.80
C LEU A 45 -18.60 15.95 -10.61
N HIS A 46 -17.93 15.71 -9.49
CA HIS A 46 -18.49 15.02 -8.33
C HIS A 46 -18.36 15.86 -7.06
N GLU A 47 -19.39 15.85 -6.20
CA GLU A 47 -19.39 16.56 -4.91
C GLU A 47 -18.90 15.69 -3.74
N GLY A 48 -18.78 14.39 -3.94
CA GLY A 48 -18.35 13.42 -2.94
C GLY A 48 -17.79 12.15 -3.57
N ASP A 49 -17.45 11.17 -2.75
CA ASP A 49 -16.89 9.90 -3.19
C ASP A 49 -17.79 9.22 -4.24
N TYR A 50 -17.20 8.66 -5.30
CA TYR A 50 -17.95 8.16 -6.45
C TYR A 50 -17.35 6.88 -7.06
N GLY A 51 -18.01 6.35 -8.10
CA GLY A 51 -17.69 5.06 -8.71
C GLY A 51 -18.02 3.89 -7.78
N LYS A 52 -17.85 2.66 -8.25
CA LYS A 52 -18.12 1.45 -7.46
C LYS A 52 -17.01 0.43 -7.63
N THR A 53 -16.60 -0.15 -6.52
CA THR A 53 -15.73 -1.32 -6.44
C THR A 53 -16.54 -2.62 -6.44
N LEU A 54 -15.85 -3.75 -6.41
CA LEU A 54 -16.50 -5.08 -6.42
C LEU A 54 -17.44 -5.29 -5.21
N ASP A 55 -17.10 -4.71 -4.06
CA ASP A 55 -17.92 -4.77 -2.83
C ASP A 55 -18.94 -3.62 -2.68
N GLY A 56 -19.06 -2.79 -3.72
CA GLY A 56 -20.03 -1.69 -3.78
C GLY A 56 -19.59 -0.39 -3.10
N ARG A 57 -18.45 -0.35 -2.42
CA ARG A 57 -17.88 0.88 -1.86
C ARG A 57 -17.43 1.84 -2.98
N PRO A 58 -17.35 3.17 -2.73
CA PRO A 58 -16.81 4.11 -3.69
C PRO A 58 -15.40 3.74 -4.13
N ARG A 59 -15.13 3.91 -5.44
CA ARG A 59 -13.81 3.69 -6.03
C ARG A 59 -12.88 4.88 -5.85
N PHE A 60 -13.45 6.08 -6.01
CA PHE A 60 -12.75 7.35 -5.94
C PHE A 60 -13.10 8.04 -4.62
N ASP A 61 -12.09 8.31 -3.83
CA ASP A 61 -12.19 8.90 -2.49
C ASP A 61 -11.62 10.34 -2.56
N LEU A 62 -12.43 11.31 -2.17
CA LEU A 62 -12.12 12.73 -2.27
C LEU A 62 -11.69 13.28 -0.91
N GLU A 63 -10.76 14.24 -0.93
CA GLU A 63 -10.34 14.96 0.28
C GLU A 63 -11.47 15.84 0.84
N PRO A 64 -11.59 15.98 2.15
CA PRO A 64 -12.40 17.03 2.73
C PRO A 64 -12.01 18.40 2.17
N GLY A 65 -12.98 19.15 1.63
CA GLY A 65 -12.72 20.42 0.97
C GLY A 65 -12.45 20.33 -0.53
N HIS A 66 -12.66 19.15 -1.14
CA HIS A 66 -12.74 19.01 -2.59
C HIS A 66 -13.83 19.93 -3.17
N THR A 67 -13.52 20.60 -4.28
CA THR A 67 -14.48 21.36 -5.11
C THR A 67 -14.14 21.19 -6.58
N SER A 68 -15.07 21.60 -7.47
CA SER A 68 -14.80 21.60 -8.92
C SER A 68 -13.62 22.49 -9.31
N GLU A 69 -13.41 23.61 -8.61
CA GLU A 69 -12.30 24.54 -8.84
C GLU A 69 -10.99 23.99 -8.23
N LYS A 70 -11.08 23.32 -7.08
CA LYS A 70 -9.95 22.74 -6.38
C LYS A 70 -10.16 21.23 -6.18
N PRO A 71 -9.87 20.40 -7.22
CA PRO A 71 -10.08 18.98 -7.12
C PRO A 71 -9.13 18.34 -6.09
N GLY A 72 -9.67 17.44 -5.28
CA GLY A 72 -8.96 16.76 -4.21
C GLY A 72 -9.15 15.25 -4.29
N LEU A 73 -8.68 14.59 -5.35
CA LEU A 73 -8.69 13.14 -5.47
C LEU A 73 -7.52 12.57 -4.67
N ARG A 74 -7.81 11.95 -3.52
CA ARG A 74 -6.75 11.40 -2.65
C ARG A 74 -6.53 9.90 -2.83
N ARG A 75 -7.53 9.16 -3.38
CA ARG A 75 -7.40 7.72 -3.54
C ARG A 75 -8.25 7.19 -4.70
N VAL A 76 -7.71 6.19 -5.40
CA VAL A 76 -8.45 5.36 -6.36
C VAL A 76 -8.24 3.90 -5.98
N GLN A 77 -9.33 3.18 -5.68
CA GLN A 77 -9.30 1.76 -5.34
C GLN A 77 -9.38 0.89 -6.60
N SER A 78 -8.58 -0.18 -6.66
CA SER A 78 -8.50 -1.13 -7.77
C SER A 78 -8.37 -0.43 -9.14
N PRO A 79 -7.36 0.45 -9.32
CA PRO A 79 -7.15 1.19 -10.57
C PRO A 79 -6.89 0.26 -11.76
N GLU A 80 -6.35 -0.91 -11.53
CA GLU A 80 -6.08 -1.97 -12.51
C GLU A 80 -7.35 -2.57 -13.14
N GLU A 81 -8.52 -2.39 -12.52
CA GLU A 81 -9.80 -2.82 -13.11
C GLU A 81 -10.34 -1.87 -14.17
N ILE A 82 -9.98 -0.58 -14.09
CA ILE A 82 -10.53 0.49 -14.92
C ILE A 82 -9.49 1.13 -15.85
N SER A 83 -8.21 0.78 -15.71
CA SER A 83 -7.13 1.28 -16.54
C SER A 83 -6.21 0.16 -17.00
N LYS A 84 -6.07 0.01 -18.33
CA LYS A 84 -5.12 -0.92 -18.92
C LYS A 84 -3.66 -0.57 -18.63
N VAL A 85 -3.35 0.69 -18.37
CA VAL A 85 -2.01 1.14 -17.96
C VAL A 85 -1.68 0.57 -16.59
N TYR A 86 -2.56 0.75 -15.60
CA TYR A 86 -2.38 0.21 -14.25
C TYR A 86 -2.40 -1.31 -14.24
N GLU A 87 -3.26 -1.98 -15.02
CA GLU A 87 -3.26 -3.43 -15.17
C GLU A 87 -1.93 -3.93 -15.76
N ASN A 88 -1.41 -3.27 -16.81
CA ASN A 88 -0.13 -3.63 -17.40
C ASN A 88 1.03 -3.48 -16.42
N VAL A 89 1.11 -2.37 -15.71
CA VAL A 89 2.15 -2.14 -14.69
C VAL A 89 2.05 -3.17 -13.57
N MET A 90 0.86 -3.45 -13.06
CA MET A 90 0.62 -4.49 -12.05
C MET A 90 1.10 -5.87 -12.51
N ARG A 91 0.93 -6.20 -13.80
CA ARG A 91 1.28 -7.52 -14.34
C ARG A 91 2.70 -7.62 -14.86
N ASN A 92 3.19 -6.61 -15.57
CA ASN A 92 4.31 -6.76 -16.51
C ASN A 92 5.50 -5.85 -16.21
N SER A 93 5.41 -4.97 -15.21
CA SER A 93 6.51 -4.07 -14.89
C SER A 93 7.69 -4.79 -14.24
N LYS A 94 8.86 -4.16 -14.27
CA LYS A 94 10.05 -4.61 -13.55
C LYS A 94 9.82 -4.63 -12.02
N MET A 95 8.91 -3.80 -11.51
CA MET A 95 8.48 -3.86 -10.11
C MET A 95 8.01 -5.27 -9.72
N THR A 96 7.21 -5.92 -10.56
CA THR A 96 6.71 -7.27 -10.28
C THR A 96 7.79 -8.35 -10.39
N ASP A 97 8.81 -8.12 -11.21
CA ASP A 97 9.97 -9.02 -11.29
C ASP A 97 10.78 -8.96 -9.99
N TYR A 98 11.00 -7.77 -9.43
CA TYR A 98 11.65 -7.60 -8.13
C TYR A 98 10.87 -8.31 -7.01
N VAL A 99 9.53 -8.18 -6.98
CA VAL A 99 8.70 -8.88 -6.01
C VAL A 99 8.84 -10.40 -6.13
N ALA A 100 8.77 -10.93 -7.36
CA ALA A 100 8.92 -12.36 -7.61
C ALA A 100 10.29 -12.89 -7.22
N GLU A 101 11.34 -12.09 -7.33
CA GLU A 101 12.69 -12.48 -6.89
C GLU A 101 12.79 -12.56 -5.36
N LEU A 102 12.05 -11.71 -4.63
CA LEU A 102 12.08 -11.70 -3.16
C LEU A 102 11.24 -12.81 -2.54
N ILE A 103 10.00 -13.02 -2.98
CA ILE A 103 9.05 -13.96 -2.34
C ILE A 103 8.55 -15.08 -3.28
N GLY A 104 9.03 -15.11 -4.53
CA GLY A 104 8.59 -16.07 -5.54
C GLY A 104 9.40 -17.37 -5.58
N PRO A 105 9.48 -17.99 -6.77
CA PRO A 105 9.26 -17.42 -8.10
C PRO A 105 7.80 -17.25 -8.54
N SER A 106 6.85 -17.90 -7.88
CA SER A 106 5.43 -17.82 -8.21
C SER A 106 4.73 -16.87 -7.23
N ILE A 107 4.10 -15.82 -7.79
CA ILE A 107 3.41 -14.80 -7.00
C ILE A 107 2.01 -14.53 -7.55
N ARG A 108 1.13 -14.13 -6.66
CA ARG A 108 -0.24 -13.69 -6.96
C ARG A 108 -0.43 -12.22 -6.59
N PHE A 109 -1.35 -11.58 -7.29
CA PHE A 109 -1.84 -10.25 -6.96
C PHE A 109 -2.93 -10.33 -5.89
N HIS A 110 -2.88 -9.43 -4.91
CA HIS A 110 -3.89 -9.31 -3.86
C HIS A 110 -4.83 -8.13 -4.12
N HIS A 111 -4.33 -6.91 -4.10
CA HIS A 111 -5.11 -5.69 -4.37
C HIS A 111 -4.20 -4.55 -4.80
N GLY A 112 -4.83 -3.50 -5.38
CA GLY A 112 -4.14 -2.27 -5.74
C GLY A 112 -4.94 -1.01 -5.39
N LYS A 113 -4.22 0.09 -5.18
CA LYS A 113 -4.79 1.42 -4.95
C LYS A 113 -3.81 2.50 -5.39
N VAL A 114 -4.32 3.64 -5.82
CA VAL A 114 -3.54 4.87 -5.89
C VAL A 114 -3.83 5.69 -4.65
N ASN A 115 -2.80 6.21 -4.01
CA ASN A 115 -2.92 7.18 -2.92
C ASN A 115 -2.13 8.44 -3.28
N SER A 116 -2.78 9.59 -3.22
CA SER A 116 -2.16 10.90 -3.45
C SER A 116 -2.30 11.77 -2.22
N LYS A 117 -1.18 12.25 -1.69
CA LYS A 117 -1.15 13.29 -0.66
C LYS A 117 -1.00 14.63 -1.34
N LEU A 118 -2.06 15.44 -1.29
CA LEU A 118 -2.08 16.77 -1.88
C LEU A 118 -1.24 17.76 -1.02
N PRO A 119 -0.78 18.87 -1.62
CA PRO A 119 -0.02 19.89 -0.90
C PRO A 119 -0.74 20.41 0.33
N GLY A 120 -0.03 20.49 1.45
CA GLY A 120 -0.56 21.03 2.70
C GLY A 120 -1.68 20.22 3.35
N THR A 121 -1.89 18.98 2.94
CA THR A 121 -2.87 18.11 3.61
C THR A 121 -2.30 17.54 4.91
N ALA A 122 -3.11 17.60 5.97
CA ALA A 122 -2.72 17.07 7.28
C ALA A 122 -2.82 15.54 7.37
N THR A 123 -3.15 14.86 6.27
CA THR A 123 -3.38 13.42 6.25
C THR A 123 -2.13 12.65 6.66
N LYS A 124 -2.15 12.15 7.89
CA LYS A 124 -1.15 11.24 8.47
C LYS A 124 -1.69 9.82 8.40
N VAL A 125 -0.83 8.84 8.18
CA VAL A 125 -1.15 7.42 8.39
C VAL A 125 -0.46 6.98 9.67
N LYS A 126 -1.26 6.54 10.66
CA LYS A 126 -0.74 6.00 11.93
C LYS A 126 0.05 4.72 11.69
N PHE A 127 0.99 4.41 12.59
CA PHE A 127 1.79 3.19 12.50
C PHE A 127 0.91 1.93 12.57
N HIS A 128 1.17 0.99 11.67
CA HIS A 128 0.47 -0.28 11.52
C HIS A 128 1.34 -1.31 10.80
N GLN A 129 0.84 -2.52 10.69
CA GLN A 129 1.42 -3.60 9.90
C GLN A 129 0.35 -4.07 8.91
N ASP A 130 0.63 -4.02 7.61
CA ASP A 130 -0.34 -4.40 6.56
C ASP A 130 -0.84 -5.83 6.71
N PHE A 131 0.02 -6.76 7.15
CA PHE A 131 -0.33 -8.16 7.35
C PHE A 131 -1.56 -8.36 8.25
N LEU A 132 -1.79 -7.47 9.22
CA LEU A 132 -2.92 -7.53 10.13
C LEU A 132 -4.27 -7.15 9.49
N PHE A 133 -4.28 -6.60 8.27
CA PHE A 133 -5.50 -6.40 7.48
C PHE A 133 -5.77 -7.55 6.50
N GLN A 134 -4.74 -8.31 6.18
CA GLN A 134 -4.74 -9.33 5.14
C GLN A 134 -3.93 -10.56 5.57
N PRO A 135 -4.31 -11.21 6.70
CA PRO A 135 -3.59 -12.37 7.19
C PRO A 135 -3.68 -13.53 6.21
N MET A 136 -2.57 -14.20 6.01
CA MET A 136 -2.45 -15.38 5.15
C MET A 136 -1.77 -16.53 5.89
N THR A 137 -1.75 -17.71 5.31
CA THR A 137 -1.10 -18.90 5.92
C THR A 137 0.41 -18.72 6.12
N ASN A 138 1.05 -17.83 5.36
CA ASN A 138 2.43 -17.37 5.58
C ASN A 138 2.53 -15.87 5.29
N ASP A 139 3.63 -15.26 5.67
CA ASP A 139 3.86 -13.82 5.62
C ASP A 139 4.76 -13.37 4.46
N ASP A 140 4.98 -14.22 3.46
CA ASP A 140 5.64 -13.82 2.21
C ASP A 140 4.70 -12.94 1.36
N LEU A 141 4.48 -11.74 1.86
CA LEU A 141 3.69 -10.68 1.25
C LEU A 141 4.52 -9.41 1.12
N ILE A 142 4.45 -8.78 -0.04
CA ILE A 142 5.08 -7.49 -0.31
C ILE A 142 4.03 -6.47 -0.72
N THR A 143 4.02 -5.33 -0.04
CA THR A 143 3.38 -4.10 -0.51
C THR A 143 4.40 -3.33 -1.33
N ALA A 144 4.20 -3.23 -2.63
CA ALA A 144 5.03 -2.48 -3.57
C ALA A 144 4.43 -1.08 -3.77
N LEU A 145 5.16 -0.05 -3.35
CA LEU A 145 4.78 1.36 -3.46
C LEU A 145 5.55 1.97 -4.63
N LEU A 146 4.95 2.00 -5.81
CA LEU A 146 5.53 2.66 -7.00
C LEU A 146 5.37 4.17 -6.86
N TYR A 147 6.47 4.90 -7.00
CA TYR A 147 6.51 6.36 -6.94
C TYR A 147 6.10 6.94 -8.30
N VAL A 148 4.86 7.43 -8.40
CA VAL A 148 4.37 8.15 -9.58
C VAL A 148 4.96 9.56 -9.62
N ASP A 149 5.13 10.17 -8.44
CA ASP A 149 5.84 11.43 -8.24
C ASP A 149 7.13 11.20 -7.44
N ASP A 150 8.05 12.18 -7.45
CA ASP A 150 9.22 12.16 -6.57
C ASP A 150 8.75 12.08 -5.11
N VAL A 151 9.36 11.22 -4.32
CA VAL A 151 9.12 11.13 -2.88
C VAL A 151 10.28 11.75 -2.13
N THR A 152 10.00 12.80 -1.37
CA THR A 152 10.99 13.59 -0.62
C THR A 152 10.75 13.48 0.89
N LEU A 153 11.66 14.05 1.68
CA LEU A 153 11.53 14.09 3.15
C LEU A 153 10.32 14.92 3.62
N GLU A 154 9.79 15.82 2.77
CA GLU A 154 8.79 16.82 3.14
C GLU A 154 7.38 16.49 2.60
N ASN A 155 7.25 15.71 1.51
CA ASN A 155 5.96 15.45 0.88
C ASN A 155 5.20 14.23 1.42
N GLY A 156 5.53 13.82 2.66
CA GLY A 156 4.85 12.73 3.36
C GLY A 156 5.32 11.34 2.94
N PRO A 157 6.63 11.05 3.00
CA PRO A 157 7.19 9.75 2.67
C PRO A 157 6.66 8.64 3.59
N LEU A 158 6.80 7.40 3.14
CA LEU A 158 6.64 6.24 4.00
C LEU A 158 7.68 6.29 5.12
N GLU A 159 7.24 6.07 6.34
CA GLU A 159 8.05 5.95 7.55
C GLU A 159 8.01 4.50 8.03
N VAL A 160 9.16 3.86 8.19
CA VAL A 160 9.25 2.46 8.56
C VAL A 160 10.19 2.24 9.74
N VAL A 161 9.97 1.15 10.49
CA VAL A 161 10.88 0.68 11.53
C VAL A 161 11.65 -0.53 11.00
N PRO A 162 12.90 -0.38 10.56
CA PRO A 162 13.68 -1.47 9.98
C PRO A 162 13.77 -2.69 10.91
N GLY A 163 13.65 -3.88 10.34
CA GLY A 163 13.73 -5.15 11.08
C GLY A 163 12.50 -5.51 11.90
N SER A 164 11.50 -4.62 12.02
CA SER A 164 10.30 -4.87 12.83
C SER A 164 9.41 -6.00 12.28
N HIS A 165 9.54 -6.36 11.00
CA HIS A 165 8.83 -7.50 10.40
C HIS A 165 9.23 -8.85 10.99
N LYS A 166 10.41 -8.95 11.64
CA LYS A 166 10.89 -10.13 12.39
C LYS A 166 10.38 -10.14 13.84
N GLY A 167 9.73 -9.07 14.25
CA GLY A 167 9.20 -8.89 15.60
C GLY A 167 7.75 -9.38 15.76
N PRO A 168 7.10 -8.99 16.85
CA PRO A 168 5.71 -9.36 17.08
C PRO A 168 4.74 -8.65 16.12
N LEU A 169 3.59 -9.28 15.89
CA LEU A 169 2.42 -8.67 15.28
C LEU A 169 1.68 -7.88 16.37
N TYR A 170 1.64 -6.57 16.26
CA TYR A 170 1.01 -5.68 17.23
C TYR A 170 -0.49 -5.56 16.96
N PRO A 171 -1.38 -5.85 17.94
CA PRO A 171 -2.81 -5.76 17.73
C PRO A 171 -3.25 -4.38 17.19
N HIS A 172 -4.18 -4.40 16.24
CA HIS A 172 -4.87 -3.20 15.74
C HIS A 172 -6.26 -3.01 16.40
N TRP A 173 -6.50 -3.73 17.49
CA TRP A 173 -7.71 -3.65 18.28
C TRP A 173 -7.48 -2.88 19.57
N HIS A 174 -8.28 -1.84 19.82
CA HIS A 174 -8.23 -1.03 21.03
C HIS A 174 -9.63 -0.95 21.65
N ASN A 175 -9.74 -1.35 22.91
CA ASN A 175 -11.03 -1.35 23.64
C ASN A 175 -12.16 -2.08 22.88
N GLY A 176 -11.85 -3.18 22.19
CA GLY A 176 -12.83 -3.94 21.40
C GLY A 176 -13.19 -3.33 20.04
N VAL A 177 -12.50 -2.26 19.61
CA VAL A 177 -12.67 -1.62 18.29
C VAL A 177 -11.44 -1.88 17.43
N PHE A 178 -11.65 -2.28 16.18
CA PHE A 178 -10.57 -2.41 15.19
C PHE A 178 -10.22 -1.03 14.62
N THR A 179 -9.15 -0.44 15.11
CA THR A 179 -8.71 0.92 14.72
C THR A 179 -7.81 0.95 13.49
N GLY A 180 -7.23 -0.19 13.11
CA GLY A 180 -6.28 -0.28 12.01
C GLY A 180 -4.94 0.40 12.28
N SER A 181 -4.55 0.56 13.54
CA SER A 181 -3.25 1.11 13.95
C SER A 181 -2.75 0.43 15.21
N VAL A 182 -1.44 0.49 15.45
CA VAL A 182 -0.87 0.05 16.72
C VAL A 182 -1.15 1.07 17.81
N ASP A 183 -0.99 0.65 19.06
CA ASP A 183 -1.06 1.52 20.23
C ASP A 183 -0.03 2.66 20.14
N ASP A 184 -0.38 3.85 20.63
CA ASP A 184 0.49 5.02 20.61
C ASP A 184 1.79 4.80 21.40
N GLU A 185 1.78 3.95 22.44
CA GLU A 185 2.99 3.57 23.17
C GLU A 185 3.96 2.78 22.31
N ILE A 186 3.45 1.90 21.43
CA ILE A 186 4.26 1.15 20.46
C ILE A 186 4.88 2.12 19.43
N ALA A 187 4.07 3.02 18.88
CA ALA A 187 4.56 4.04 17.94
C ALA A 187 5.64 4.91 18.57
N LYS A 188 5.44 5.33 19.84
CA LYS A 188 6.42 6.13 20.61
C LYS A 188 7.69 5.35 20.90
N LYS A 189 7.60 4.06 21.24
CA LYS A 189 8.76 3.19 21.50
C LYS A 189 9.73 3.19 20.33
N TYR A 190 9.21 3.12 19.10
CA TYR A 190 10.03 3.02 17.89
C TYR A 190 10.32 4.38 17.21
N SER A 191 9.87 5.49 17.78
CA SER A 191 9.96 6.81 17.14
C SER A 191 11.37 7.27 16.75
N LYS A 192 12.42 6.75 17.42
CA LYS A 192 13.83 7.06 17.15
C LYS A 192 14.47 6.17 16.09
N ASP A 193 13.85 5.03 15.80
CA ASP A 193 14.37 4.01 14.89
C ASP A 193 13.75 4.13 13.48
N VAL A 194 12.86 5.10 13.31
CA VAL A 194 12.13 5.34 12.07
C VAL A 194 13.05 5.88 10.98
N ILE A 195 13.01 5.26 9.81
CA ILE A 195 13.62 5.78 8.58
C ILE A 195 12.54 6.18 7.58
N LYS A 196 12.88 7.13 6.69
CA LYS A 196 11.99 7.63 5.63
C LYS A 196 12.41 7.06 4.28
N CYS A 197 11.46 6.42 3.59
CA CYS A 197 11.68 5.87 2.25
C CYS A 197 11.44 6.96 1.22
N VAL A 198 12.51 7.48 0.64
CA VAL A 198 12.50 8.52 -0.39
C VAL A 198 13.04 7.99 -1.70
N GLY A 199 12.76 8.65 -2.82
CA GLY A 199 13.28 8.25 -4.13
C GLY A 199 12.65 9.04 -5.27
N LYS A 200 13.20 8.85 -6.47
CA LYS A 200 12.71 9.47 -7.70
C LYS A 200 11.47 8.75 -8.22
N ALA A 201 10.65 9.48 -8.95
CA ALA A 201 9.53 8.91 -9.70
C ALA A 201 10.02 7.78 -10.63
N GLY A 202 9.25 6.70 -10.73
CA GLY A 202 9.63 5.48 -11.42
C GLY A 202 10.37 4.46 -10.53
N SER A 203 10.80 4.85 -9.32
CA SER A 203 11.29 3.90 -8.30
C SER A 203 10.13 3.19 -7.60
N ALA A 204 10.41 2.06 -6.97
CA ALA A 204 9.46 1.38 -6.09
C ALA A 204 10.08 1.10 -4.71
N CYS A 205 9.34 1.40 -3.67
CA CYS A 205 9.64 0.92 -2.33
C CYS A 205 8.93 -0.42 -2.14
N LEU A 206 9.71 -1.49 -1.94
CA LEU A 206 9.21 -2.83 -1.68
C LEU A 206 9.25 -3.07 -0.17
N MET A 207 8.10 -3.29 0.42
CA MET A 207 7.94 -3.39 1.87
C MET A 207 7.29 -4.73 2.24
N HIS A 208 7.91 -5.44 3.18
CA HIS A 208 7.32 -6.63 3.79
C HIS A 208 6.04 -6.24 4.56
N SER A 209 4.95 -6.98 4.36
CA SER A 209 3.65 -6.59 4.92
C SER A 209 3.58 -6.61 6.46
N SER A 210 4.47 -7.35 7.12
CA SER A 210 4.60 -7.35 8.59
C SER A 210 5.49 -6.23 9.12
N LEU A 211 6.04 -5.35 8.26
CA LEU A 211 6.87 -4.23 8.71
C LEU A 211 6.01 -3.15 9.36
N LEU A 212 6.42 -2.68 10.54
CA LEU A 212 5.77 -1.56 11.23
C LEU A 212 6.05 -0.26 10.48
N HIS A 213 5.00 0.39 9.99
CA HIS A 213 5.13 1.56 9.14
C HIS A 213 3.98 2.55 9.30
N GLY A 214 4.19 3.76 8.83
CA GLY A 214 3.22 4.84 8.77
C GLY A 214 3.62 5.87 7.73
N SER A 215 3.04 7.05 7.73
CA SER A 215 3.52 8.15 6.88
C SER A 215 3.16 9.51 7.44
N ALA A 216 4.11 10.46 7.33
CA ALA A 216 3.91 11.86 7.72
C ALA A 216 2.92 12.59 6.80
N PRO A 217 2.36 13.74 7.21
CA PRO A 217 1.64 14.66 6.34
C PRO A 217 2.51 15.17 5.19
N ASN A 218 1.87 15.63 4.11
CA ASN A 218 2.56 16.37 3.05
C ASN A 218 2.66 17.85 3.44
N LEU A 219 3.86 18.28 3.79
CA LEU A 219 4.17 19.68 4.17
C LEU A 219 4.75 20.49 3.01
N SER A 220 4.91 19.88 1.83
CA SER A 220 5.45 20.51 0.64
C SER A 220 4.38 21.20 -0.22
N THR A 221 4.81 21.85 -1.29
CA THR A 221 3.94 22.46 -2.31
C THR A 221 3.58 21.50 -3.44
N GLU A 222 4.15 20.29 -3.45
CA GLU A 222 3.97 19.30 -4.52
C GLU A 222 3.15 18.12 -4.03
N SER A 223 2.33 17.54 -4.89
CA SER A 223 1.62 16.30 -4.60
C SER A 223 2.58 15.11 -4.52
N ARG A 224 2.19 14.08 -3.77
CA ARG A 224 2.91 12.83 -3.70
C ARG A 224 1.96 11.67 -3.98
N THR A 225 2.04 11.16 -5.19
CA THR A 225 1.19 10.08 -5.70
C THR A 225 1.95 8.77 -5.74
N LEU A 226 1.37 7.73 -5.15
CA LEU A 226 1.87 6.36 -5.16
C LEU A 226 0.84 5.44 -5.82
N TYR A 227 1.30 4.54 -6.68
CA TYR A 227 0.54 3.34 -7.01
C TYR A 227 1.02 2.23 -6.07
N ILE A 228 0.11 1.68 -5.27
CA ILE A 228 0.39 0.68 -4.25
C ILE A 228 -0.26 -0.62 -4.69
N ALA A 229 0.55 -1.64 -4.91
CA ALA A 229 0.11 -2.98 -5.29
C ALA A 229 0.66 -4.02 -4.31
N THR A 230 -0.20 -4.88 -3.80
CA THR A 230 0.18 -5.94 -2.88
C THR A 230 0.21 -7.28 -3.59
N TYR A 231 1.30 -8.01 -3.37
CA TYR A 231 1.55 -9.33 -3.92
C TYR A 231 1.90 -10.31 -2.79
N TYR A 232 1.65 -11.59 -3.03
CA TYR A 232 1.94 -12.65 -2.08
C TYR A 232 2.47 -13.91 -2.78
N ALA A 233 3.21 -14.73 -2.04
CA ALA A 233 3.70 -16.02 -2.54
C ALA A 233 2.53 -16.91 -2.95
N GLU A 234 2.66 -17.61 -4.05
CA GLU A 234 1.58 -18.42 -4.64
C GLU A 234 1.05 -19.50 -3.69
N ASP A 235 1.88 -19.97 -2.77
CA ASP A 235 1.57 -20.97 -1.76
C ASP A 235 0.95 -20.41 -0.46
N ALA A 236 0.62 -19.12 -0.41
CA ALA A 236 -0.14 -18.49 0.66
C ALA A 236 -1.65 -18.51 0.37
N ILE A 237 -2.47 -18.68 1.40
CA ILE A 237 -3.93 -18.65 1.33
C ILE A 237 -4.47 -17.64 2.34
N GLU A 238 -5.43 -16.81 1.92
CA GLU A 238 -6.10 -15.84 2.77
C GLU A 238 -6.84 -16.49 3.96
N LEU A 239 -6.70 -15.90 5.14
CA LEU A 239 -7.35 -16.35 6.38
C LEU A 239 -8.50 -15.43 6.81
N SER A 240 -8.73 -14.34 6.11
CA SER A 240 -9.84 -13.42 6.35
C SER A 240 -10.37 -12.88 5.02
N GLN A 241 -11.52 -12.20 5.07
CA GLN A 241 -12.06 -11.54 3.90
C GLN A 241 -11.11 -10.43 3.43
N ASN A 242 -10.85 -10.36 2.12
CA ASN A 242 -10.06 -9.30 1.52
C ASN A 242 -10.73 -7.93 1.76
N HIS A 243 -9.99 -7.01 2.38
CA HIS A 243 -10.49 -5.68 2.71
C HIS A 243 -10.55 -4.72 1.50
N LEU A 244 -9.92 -5.09 0.37
CA LEU A 244 -9.90 -4.35 -0.89
C LEU A 244 -10.10 -5.31 -2.08
N PRO A 245 -11.27 -5.99 -2.17
CA PRO A 245 -11.48 -7.01 -3.18
C PRO A 245 -11.45 -6.41 -4.59
N SER A 246 -10.81 -7.12 -5.51
CA SER A 246 -10.73 -6.81 -6.94
C SER A 246 -11.07 -8.06 -7.76
N LYS A 247 -11.58 -7.86 -8.97
CA LYS A 247 -11.79 -8.94 -9.95
C LYS A 247 -10.46 -9.63 -10.34
N LEU A 248 -9.35 -8.95 -10.10
CA LEU A 248 -8.01 -9.44 -10.41
C LEU A 248 -7.32 -10.11 -9.21
N THR A 249 -7.94 -10.06 -8.02
CA THR A 249 -7.43 -10.75 -6.82
C THR A 249 -7.17 -12.22 -7.12
N HIS A 250 -6.08 -12.77 -6.60
CA HIS A 250 -5.58 -14.14 -6.82
C HIS A 250 -5.04 -14.45 -8.22
N SER A 251 -5.03 -13.48 -9.15
CA SER A 251 -4.37 -13.69 -10.45
C SER A 251 -2.91 -14.04 -10.26
N ILE A 252 -2.44 -15.08 -10.93
CA ILE A 252 -1.01 -15.39 -11.01
C ILE A 252 -0.33 -14.32 -11.87
N ILE A 253 0.71 -13.72 -11.33
CA ILE A 253 1.45 -12.63 -11.97
C ILE A 253 2.80 -13.14 -12.50
N ARG A 254 3.44 -14.03 -11.76
CA ARG A 254 4.66 -14.76 -12.17
C ARG A 254 4.52 -16.23 -11.77
N GLY A 255 5.23 -17.07 -12.49
CA GLY A 255 5.28 -18.51 -12.21
C GLY A 255 4.00 -19.25 -12.50
N GLU A 256 3.82 -20.38 -11.84
CA GLU A 256 2.72 -21.33 -12.05
C GLU A 256 2.15 -21.80 -10.70
N PRO A 257 0.88 -22.29 -10.67
CA PRO A 257 0.32 -22.87 -9.46
C PRO A 257 1.10 -24.12 -9.02
N SER A 258 1.54 -24.14 -7.77
CA SER A 258 2.24 -25.29 -7.18
C SER A 258 1.29 -26.37 -6.65
N GLY A 259 0.04 -25.99 -6.35
CA GLY A 259 -0.94 -26.82 -5.65
C GLY A 259 -0.57 -27.09 -4.18
N LYS A 260 0.36 -26.33 -3.62
CA LYS A 260 0.84 -26.46 -2.23
C LYS A 260 0.39 -25.27 -1.40
N VAL A 261 0.33 -25.46 -0.09
CA VAL A 261 0.14 -24.41 0.90
C VAL A 261 1.27 -24.47 1.90
N ARG A 262 1.89 -23.33 2.18
CA ARG A 262 2.89 -23.19 3.22
C ARG A 262 2.30 -22.40 4.38
N CYS A 263 2.52 -22.88 5.61
CA CYS A 263 2.01 -22.26 6.82
C CYS A 263 3.18 -21.83 7.73
N SER A 264 3.15 -20.56 8.14
CA SER A 264 4.00 -20.01 9.20
C SER A 264 3.30 -20.10 10.55
N LYS A 265 4.07 -20.09 11.63
CA LYS A 265 3.52 -20.09 13.00
C LYS A 265 3.39 -18.65 13.49
N TYR A 266 2.19 -18.17 13.61
CA TYR A 266 1.86 -16.89 14.26
C TYR A 266 0.47 -16.95 14.87
N GLU A 267 0.15 -16.00 15.73
CA GLU A 267 -1.15 -15.80 16.34
C GLU A 267 -1.53 -14.33 16.25
N MET A 268 -2.77 -14.05 15.88
CA MET A 268 -3.29 -12.69 15.79
C MET A 268 -4.81 -12.66 15.93
N LEU A 269 -5.36 -11.49 16.27
CA LEU A 269 -6.80 -11.26 16.21
C LEU A 269 -7.23 -11.07 14.75
N ILE A 270 -8.35 -11.70 14.38
CA ILE A 270 -8.94 -11.53 13.03
C ILE A 270 -9.31 -10.07 12.82
N PRO A 271 -8.93 -9.45 11.68
CA PRO A 271 -9.29 -8.08 11.37
C PRO A 271 -10.79 -7.91 11.11
N GLU A 272 -11.31 -6.71 11.35
CA GLU A 272 -12.64 -6.31 10.90
C GLU A 272 -12.53 -5.65 9.51
N VAL A 273 -13.44 -6.03 8.59
CA VAL A 273 -13.51 -5.39 7.28
C VAL A 273 -14.00 -3.95 7.45
N PRO A 274 -13.31 -2.95 6.90
CA PRO A 274 -13.72 -1.56 7.01
C PRO A 274 -15.15 -1.33 6.49
N LYS A 275 -15.98 -0.64 7.27
CA LYS A 275 -17.36 -0.28 6.89
C LYS A 275 -17.43 1.00 6.07
N GLY A 276 -16.39 1.82 6.12
CA GLY A 276 -16.30 3.12 5.44
C GLY A 276 -15.53 3.04 4.12
N THR A 277 -15.47 4.18 3.43
CA THR A 277 -14.86 4.34 2.10
C THR A 277 -13.36 4.08 2.12
N SER A 278 -12.68 4.42 3.22
CA SER A 278 -11.23 4.30 3.30
C SER A 278 -10.72 3.98 4.71
N PHE A 279 -9.50 3.47 4.74
CA PHE A 279 -8.70 3.29 5.93
C PHE A 279 -8.49 4.60 6.75
N PHE A 280 -8.45 5.76 6.08
CA PHE A 280 -8.37 7.06 6.75
C PHE A 280 -9.57 7.34 7.65
N SER A 281 -10.79 6.96 7.21
CA SER A 281 -12.01 7.08 8.02
C SER A 281 -11.95 6.20 9.27
N GLN A 282 -11.36 5.01 9.17
CA GLN A 282 -11.23 4.07 10.28
C GLN A 282 -10.25 4.57 11.35
N GLN A 283 -9.11 5.14 10.94
CA GLN A 283 -8.15 5.73 11.87
C GLN A 283 -8.65 7.02 12.52
N ALA A 284 -9.49 7.81 11.85
CA ALA A 284 -10.09 9.01 12.40
C ALA A 284 -11.05 8.73 13.57
N VAL A 285 -11.86 7.66 13.49
CA VAL A 285 -12.76 7.24 14.57
C VAL A 285 -12.00 6.94 15.88
N SER A 286 -10.74 6.50 15.78
CA SER A 286 -9.89 6.24 16.95
C SER A 286 -9.45 7.51 17.68
N GLU A 287 -9.49 8.68 17.06
CA GLU A 287 -9.15 9.96 17.69
C GLU A 287 -10.32 10.55 18.49
N GLU A 288 -11.55 10.36 18.01
CA GLU A 288 -12.76 10.81 18.72
C GLU A 288 -13.03 10.01 19.99
N ASN A 289 -12.63 8.74 20.06
CA ASN A 289 -12.85 7.87 21.23
C ASN A 289 -11.73 8.00 22.29
N ASN A 290 -10.66 8.76 22.03
CA ASN A 290 -9.56 9.01 22.97
C ASN A 290 -9.59 10.42 23.59
N ASN A 291 -10.59 11.25 23.28
CA ASN A 291 -10.91 12.53 23.90
C ASN A 291 -12.18 12.38 24.74
#